data_fbbf53ece08ddaa266fe39af536c9b4f
#
_entry.id   fbbf53ece08ddaa266fe39af536c9b4f
#
_cell.length_a   1.000
_cell.length_b   1.000
_cell.length_c   1.000
_cell.angle_alpha   90.00
_cell.angle_beta   90.00
_cell.angle_gamma   90.00
#
_symmetry.space_group_name_H-M   'P 1'
#
loop_
_entity.id
_entity.type
_entity.pdbx_description
1 polymer ?
#
loop_
_entity_poly.entity_id
_entity_poly.type
_entity_poly.pdbx_seq_one_letter_code
_entity_poly.pdbx_strand_id
1 'polypeptide(L)'
;MTNLEIYKIVREIILQVTGVPTVIRSNPNAPSPDGEYCAVSVTQPTSQRSEPAVRMSNIQQPDGWTGVRHELVANCETDVSINFYRGNAHEYARKLFGANKLPSVSELLYRKEVRWLKSSAVNNLNALQSENWESRAQISVTMMYKEVSYEDTNAIYKVPIQIQDEKGNVIVDDVTS
;
A
#
# COMPACT_ATOMS: atom_id res chain seq x y z
N MET A 1 1.76 -3.11 -2.56
CA MET A 1 2.46 -1.80 -2.49
C MET A 1 3.41 -1.82 -1.30
N THR A 2 4.63 -1.29 -1.43
CA THR A 2 5.64 -1.30 -0.37
C THR A 2 5.58 -0.02 0.47
N ASN A 3 6.07 -0.08 1.73
CA ASN A 3 6.19 1.10 2.58
C ASN A 3 7.06 2.21 1.94
N LEU A 4 8.01 1.83 1.09
CA LEU A 4 8.85 2.80 0.38
C LEU A 4 8.06 3.55 -0.71
N GLU A 5 7.16 2.87 -1.41
CA GLU A 5 6.30 3.50 -2.42
C GLU A 5 5.33 4.48 -1.76
N ILE A 6 4.69 4.08 -0.65
CA ILE A 6 3.81 4.95 0.14
C ILE A 6 4.59 6.18 0.64
N TYR A 7 5.79 5.96 1.19
CA TYR A 7 6.65 7.08 1.61
C TYR A 7 6.93 8.06 0.48
N LYS A 8 7.25 7.57 -0.74
CA LYS A 8 7.52 8.44 -1.91
C LYS A 8 6.32 9.29 -2.27
N ILE A 9 5.11 8.70 -2.27
CA ILE A 9 3.85 9.41 -2.56
C ILE A 9 3.60 10.49 -1.50
N VAL A 10 3.70 10.13 -0.23
CA VAL A 10 3.48 11.06 0.88
C VAL A 10 4.52 12.19 0.88
N ARG A 11 5.78 11.86 0.60
CA ARG A 11 6.85 12.87 0.46
C ARG A 11 6.53 13.89 -0.63
N GLU A 12 6.06 13.43 -1.78
CA GLU A 12 5.68 14.31 -2.90
C GLU A 12 4.55 15.27 -2.49
N ILE A 13 3.51 14.74 -1.83
CA ILE A 13 2.38 15.53 -1.31
C ILE A 13 2.86 16.57 -0.29
N ILE A 14 3.70 16.17 0.66
CA ILE A 14 4.21 17.07 1.70
C ILE A 14 4.99 18.23 1.06
N LEU A 15 5.92 17.93 0.16
CA LEU A 15 6.70 18.96 -0.52
C LEU A 15 5.81 19.94 -1.30
N GLN A 16 4.83 19.41 -2.03
CA GLN A 16 3.93 20.22 -2.85
C GLN A 16 3.01 21.11 -2.01
N VAL A 17 2.47 20.60 -0.91
CA VAL A 17 1.44 21.30 -0.11
C VAL A 17 2.05 22.23 0.91
N THR A 18 3.13 21.80 1.57
CA THR A 18 3.66 22.54 2.71
C THR A 18 4.83 23.46 2.31
N GLY A 19 5.63 23.05 1.33
CA GLY A 19 6.87 23.74 0.97
C GLY A 19 8.01 23.54 1.97
N VAL A 20 7.89 22.54 2.88
CA VAL A 20 8.97 22.22 3.82
C VAL A 20 10.26 21.86 3.05
N PRO A 21 11.42 22.38 3.44
CA PRO A 21 12.64 22.21 2.64
C PRO A 21 13.16 20.78 2.58
N THR A 22 12.96 20.01 3.65
CA THR A 22 13.52 18.66 3.75
C THR A 22 12.49 17.67 4.29
N VAL A 23 12.35 16.52 3.60
CA VAL A 23 11.52 15.40 4.04
C VAL A 23 12.37 14.14 4.08
N ILE A 24 12.44 13.52 5.24
CA ILE A 24 13.21 12.29 5.51
C ILE A 24 12.30 11.16 5.98
N ARG A 25 12.79 9.94 5.92
CA ARG A 25 12.16 8.81 6.62
C ARG A 25 12.48 8.91 8.11
N SER A 26 11.52 8.56 8.96
CA SER A 26 11.78 8.44 10.41
C SER A 26 12.85 7.38 10.67
N ASN A 27 13.61 7.62 11.74
CA ASN A 27 14.68 6.73 12.19
C ASN A 27 15.76 6.45 11.11
N PRO A 28 16.25 7.44 10.37
CA PRO A 28 17.43 7.24 9.56
C PRO A 28 18.62 6.99 10.49
N ASN A 29 19.54 6.14 10.07
CA ASN A 29 20.81 5.95 10.79
C ASN A 29 21.79 7.10 10.45
N ALA A 30 21.32 8.32 10.65
CA ALA A 30 22.00 9.58 10.31
C ALA A 30 21.56 10.70 11.27
N PRO A 31 22.38 11.73 11.48
CA PRO A 31 21.99 12.90 12.26
C PRO A 31 20.77 13.59 11.66
N SER A 32 20.00 14.29 12.51
CA SER A 32 18.87 15.09 12.04
C SER A 32 19.36 16.21 11.12
N PRO A 33 18.57 16.56 10.08
CA PRO A 33 18.88 17.71 9.24
C PRO A 33 18.96 19.01 10.04
N ASP A 34 19.76 19.93 9.55
CA ASP A 34 19.75 21.31 10.07
C ASP A 34 18.52 22.05 9.51
N GLY A 35 17.95 22.96 10.33
CA GLY A 35 16.79 23.77 9.94
C GLY A 35 15.45 23.02 10.03
N GLU A 36 14.47 23.50 9.26
CA GLU A 36 13.13 22.94 9.23
C GLU A 36 13.09 21.65 8.42
N TYR A 37 12.47 20.60 8.95
CA TYR A 37 12.32 19.33 8.23
C TYR A 37 11.07 18.57 8.66
N CYS A 38 10.74 17.57 7.87
CA CYS A 38 9.66 16.63 8.13
C CYS A 38 10.20 15.20 8.17
N ALA A 39 9.81 14.43 9.17
CA ALA A 39 10.10 13.00 9.25
C ALA A 39 8.81 12.19 9.08
N VAL A 40 8.86 11.23 8.16
CA VAL A 40 7.71 10.39 7.80
C VAL A 40 7.98 8.96 8.20
N SER A 41 7.05 8.37 8.94
CA SER A 41 7.02 6.96 9.30
C SER A 41 5.79 6.29 8.70
N VAL A 42 6.00 5.26 7.90
CA VAL A 42 4.94 4.42 7.36
C VAL A 42 4.90 3.13 8.18
N THR A 43 3.76 2.83 8.79
CA THR A 43 3.58 1.59 9.54
C THR A 43 3.33 0.42 8.58
N GLN A 44 3.46 -0.80 9.09
CA GLN A 44 2.97 -1.98 8.37
C GLN A 44 1.45 -1.86 8.16
N PRO A 45 0.86 -2.56 7.16
CA PRO A 45 -0.58 -2.59 7.01
C PRO A 45 -1.26 -2.93 8.33
N THR A 46 -2.19 -2.08 8.75
CA THR A 46 -2.84 -2.20 10.06
C THR A 46 -4.11 -3.03 10.00
N SER A 47 -4.77 -3.04 8.85
CA SER A 47 -5.99 -3.81 8.65
C SER A 47 -6.26 -4.08 7.17
N GLN A 48 -7.03 -5.14 6.92
CA GLN A 48 -7.74 -5.33 5.66
C GLN A 48 -9.15 -4.79 5.84
N ARG A 49 -9.56 -3.89 4.96
CA ARG A 49 -10.86 -3.20 5.07
C ARG A 49 -12.03 -4.06 4.60
N SER A 50 -11.77 -5.05 3.78
CA SER A 50 -12.78 -5.96 3.25
C SER A 50 -12.23 -7.36 3.18
N GLU A 51 -13.12 -8.33 3.13
CA GLU A 51 -12.76 -9.69 2.77
C GLU A 51 -12.06 -9.69 1.41
N PRO A 52 -10.92 -10.36 1.27
CA PRO A 52 -10.20 -10.41 0.00
C PRO A 52 -11.06 -11.04 -1.09
N ALA A 53 -11.08 -10.44 -2.26
CA ALA A 53 -11.73 -11.03 -3.42
C ALA A 53 -10.77 -11.98 -4.12
N VAL A 54 -11.22 -13.20 -4.39
CA VAL A 54 -10.48 -14.18 -5.19
C VAL A 54 -11.03 -14.15 -6.61
N ARG A 55 -10.14 -13.94 -7.57
CA ARG A 55 -10.44 -14.07 -9.01
C ARG A 55 -9.68 -15.27 -9.55
N MET A 56 -10.30 -16.00 -10.46
CA MET A 56 -9.66 -17.14 -11.10
C MET A 56 -9.56 -16.87 -12.60
N SER A 57 -8.43 -17.20 -13.18
CA SER A 57 -8.20 -17.13 -14.63
C SER A 57 -7.39 -18.34 -15.08
N ASN A 58 -7.71 -18.85 -16.28
CA ASN A 58 -6.92 -19.92 -16.86
C ASN A 58 -5.59 -19.36 -17.38
N ILE A 59 -4.53 -20.09 -17.14
CA ILE A 59 -3.18 -19.76 -17.61
C ILE A 59 -2.58 -20.98 -18.33
N GLN A 60 -1.77 -20.74 -19.35
CA GLN A 60 -0.91 -21.78 -19.91
C GLN A 60 0.41 -21.81 -19.18
N GLN A 61 0.79 -22.98 -18.69
CA GLN A 61 2.07 -23.20 -18.06
C GLN A 61 3.16 -23.49 -19.09
N PRO A 62 4.45 -23.28 -18.76
CA PRO A 62 5.56 -23.52 -19.68
C PRO A 62 5.68 -24.97 -20.17
N ASP A 63 5.13 -25.92 -19.43
CA ASP A 63 5.07 -27.35 -19.75
C ASP A 63 3.91 -27.72 -20.68
N GLY A 64 3.10 -26.74 -21.11
CA GLY A 64 1.96 -26.91 -21.98
C GLY A 64 0.66 -27.29 -21.27
N TRP A 65 0.68 -27.44 -19.96
CA TRP A 65 -0.52 -27.72 -19.17
C TRP A 65 -1.34 -26.45 -18.90
N THR A 66 -2.65 -26.64 -18.79
CA THR A 66 -3.52 -25.54 -18.34
C THR A 66 -3.53 -25.50 -16.82
N GLY A 67 -3.19 -24.35 -16.29
CA GLY A 67 -3.29 -24.05 -14.86
C GLY A 67 -4.38 -23.04 -14.56
N VAL A 68 -4.65 -22.84 -13.28
CA VAL A 68 -5.54 -21.77 -12.78
C VAL A 68 -4.73 -20.82 -11.93
N ARG A 69 -4.79 -19.55 -12.29
CA ARG A 69 -4.25 -18.46 -11.47
C ARG A 69 -5.33 -17.94 -10.54
N HIS A 70 -5.04 -17.99 -9.25
CA HIS A 70 -5.81 -17.34 -8.21
C HIS A 70 -5.21 -15.97 -7.96
N GLU A 71 -5.97 -14.92 -8.24
CA GLU A 71 -5.63 -13.53 -7.92
C GLU A 71 -6.36 -13.15 -6.63
N LEU A 72 -5.62 -12.98 -5.55
CA LEU A 72 -6.14 -12.49 -4.28
C LEU A 72 -6.00 -10.99 -4.23
N VAL A 73 -7.12 -10.28 -4.17
CA VAL A 73 -7.18 -8.82 -4.15
C VAL A 73 -7.68 -8.35 -2.79
N ALA A 74 -6.83 -7.65 -2.06
CA ALA A 74 -7.16 -7.08 -0.76
C ALA A 74 -7.02 -5.56 -0.74
N ASN A 75 -7.92 -4.87 -0.03
CA ASN A 75 -7.75 -3.45 0.29
C ASN A 75 -7.09 -3.35 1.66
N CYS A 76 -5.87 -2.85 1.69
CA CYS A 76 -5.07 -2.70 2.90
C CYS A 76 -5.04 -1.24 3.36
N GLU A 77 -5.16 -1.04 4.68
CA GLU A 77 -4.98 0.26 5.31
C GLU A 77 -3.61 0.34 5.97
N THR A 78 -2.99 1.51 5.89
CA THR A 78 -1.74 1.81 6.57
C THR A 78 -1.81 3.20 7.19
N ASP A 79 -1.19 3.36 8.34
CA ASP A 79 -1.06 4.66 8.98
C ASP A 79 0.32 5.26 8.69
N VAL A 80 0.31 6.52 8.33
CA VAL A 80 1.51 7.31 8.08
C VAL A 80 1.59 8.40 9.14
N SER A 81 2.61 8.33 9.99
CA SER A 81 2.91 9.38 10.96
C SER A 81 3.87 10.40 10.34
N ILE A 82 3.49 11.65 10.38
CA ILE A 82 4.18 12.78 9.78
C ILE A 82 4.51 13.78 10.88
N ASN A 83 5.80 13.98 11.13
CA ASN A 83 6.30 14.84 12.18
C ASN A 83 7.08 15.98 11.56
N PHE A 84 6.65 17.20 11.85
CA PHE A 84 7.36 18.43 11.46
C PHE A 84 8.17 18.96 12.62
N TYR A 85 9.35 19.45 12.33
CA TYR A 85 10.32 19.89 13.31
C TYR A 85 10.83 21.29 12.98
N ARG A 86 10.96 22.10 14.03
CA ARG A 86 11.48 23.47 14.02
C ARG A 86 10.63 24.46 13.23
N GLY A 87 10.95 25.74 13.35
CA GLY A 87 10.33 26.83 12.60
C GLY A 87 8.80 26.75 12.55
N ASN A 88 8.25 26.66 11.34
CA ASN A 88 6.82 26.70 11.06
C ASN A 88 6.12 25.32 11.16
N ALA A 89 6.62 24.41 12.02
CA ALA A 89 6.12 23.03 12.11
C ALA A 89 4.59 22.90 12.19
N HIS A 90 3.95 23.75 13.00
CA HIS A 90 2.48 23.77 13.14
C HIS A 90 1.74 24.22 11.88
N GLU A 91 2.29 25.23 11.19
CA GLU A 91 1.70 25.72 9.96
C GLU A 91 1.76 24.66 8.87
N TYR A 92 2.88 23.96 8.73
CA TYR A 92 3.05 22.85 7.80
C TYR A 92 2.06 21.73 8.08
N ALA A 93 1.91 21.31 9.34
CA ALA A 93 0.94 20.29 9.72
C ALA A 93 -0.50 20.72 9.44
N ARG A 94 -0.83 22.01 9.67
CA ARG A 94 -2.15 22.56 9.38
C ARG A 94 -2.43 22.63 7.89
N LYS A 95 -1.45 23.00 7.05
CA LYS A 95 -1.59 22.97 5.58
C LYS A 95 -1.86 21.56 5.07
N LEU A 96 -1.25 20.56 5.69
CA LEU A 96 -1.44 19.18 5.32
C LEU A 96 -2.81 18.64 5.76
N PHE A 97 -3.37 19.18 6.85
CA PHE A 97 -4.71 18.82 7.30
C PHE A 97 -5.76 19.17 6.24
N GLY A 98 -6.43 18.18 5.68
CA GLY A 98 -7.40 18.37 4.60
C GLY A 98 -6.80 18.52 3.19
N ALA A 99 -5.49 18.36 3.02
CA ALA A 99 -4.83 18.44 1.73
C ALA A 99 -5.36 17.42 0.69
N ASN A 100 -5.95 16.32 1.14
CA ASN A 100 -6.63 15.35 0.27
C ASN A 100 -7.82 15.93 -0.52
N LYS A 101 -8.30 17.14 -0.16
CA LYS A 101 -9.36 17.86 -0.89
C LYS A 101 -8.82 18.72 -2.03
N LEU A 102 -7.51 18.94 -2.09
CA LEU A 102 -6.90 19.71 -3.16
C LEU A 102 -6.92 18.89 -4.46
N PRO A 103 -7.33 19.49 -5.60
CA PRO A 103 -7.41 18.78 -6.88
C PRO A 103 -6.10 18.12 -7.28
N SER A 104 -4.97 18.80 -7.10
CA SER A 104 -3.63 18.28 -7.43
C SER A 104 -3.24 17.05 -6.61
N VAL A 105 -3.58 17.04 -5.31
CA VAL A 105 -3.33 15.90 -4.43
C VAL A 105 -4.28 14.75 -4.76
N SER A 106 -5.56 15.05 -5.01
CA SER A 106 -6.54 14.03 -5.40
C SER A 106 -6.16 13.35 -6.72
N GLU A 107 -5.69 14.12 -7.70
CA GLU A 107 -5.22 13.58 -8.97
C GLU A 107 -3.97 12.69 -8.80
N LEU A 108 -3.00 13.12 -7.99
CA LEU A 108 -1.82 12.32 -7.68
C LEU A 108 -2.20 10.99 -7.03
N LEU A 109 -3.06 11.04 -6.02
CA LEU A 109 -3.54 9.85 -5.31
C LEU A 109 -4.29 8.89 -6.25
N TYR A 110 -5.14 9.43 -7.12
CA TYR A 110 -5.86 8.65 -8.12
C TYR A 110 -4.91 7.93 -9.09
N ARG A 111 -3.91 8.65 -9.63
CA ARG A 111 -2.90 8.06 -10.54
C ARG A 111 -2.04 6.99 -9.87
N LYS A 112 -1.85 7.07 -8.55
CA LYS A 112 -1.06 6.10 -7.77
C LYS A 112 -1.92 4.98 -7.16
N GLU A 113 -3.23 4.95 -7.45
CA GLU A 113 -4.18 3.98 -6.91
C GLU A 113 -4.18 3.90 -5.37
N VAL A 114 -3.96 5.04 -4.73
CA VAL A 114 -3.95 5.20 -3.28
C VAL A 114 -5.08 6.13 -2.86
N ARG A 115 -5.69 5.85 -1.72
CA ARG A 115 -6.72 6.71 -1.13
C ARG A 115 -6.25 7.25 0.21
N TRP A 116 -6.43 8.52 0.41
CA TRP A 116 -6.28 9.16 1.71
C TRP A 116 -7.65 9.15 2.40
N LEU A 117 -7.81 8.29 3.43
CA LEU A 117 -9.09 8.07 4.09
C LEU A 117 -9.40 9.14 5.12
N LYS A 118 -8.46 9.40 6.00
CA LYS A 118 -8.62 10.35 7.12
C LYS A 118 -7.27 10.93 7.55
N SER A 119 -7.36 12.08 8.23
CA SER A 119 -6.26 12.68 8.97
C SER A 119 -6.61 12.73 10.44
N SER A 120 -5.64 12.57 11.32
CA SER A 120 -5.79 12.88 12.75
C SER A 120 -5.88 14.39 12.97
N ALA A 121 -6.21 14.79 14.19
CA ALA A 121 -5.93 16.16 14.62
C ALA A 121 -4.43 16.44 14.55
N VAL A 122 -4.09 17.72 14.40
CA VAL A 122 -2.70 18.18 14.53
C VAL A 122 -2.33 18.24 16.00
N ASN A 123 -1.38 17.43 16.40
CA ASN A 123 -0.87 17.37 17.77
C ASN A 123 0.31 18.31 17.92
N ASN A 124 0.28 19.14 18.95
CA ASN A 124 1.42 19.96 19.36
C ASN A 124 2.34 19.11 20.24
N LEU A 125 3.57 18.92 19.80
CA LEU A 125 4.57 18.11 20.50
C LEU A 125 5.82 18.94 20.82
N ASN A 126 5.67 20.25 21.04
CA ASN A 126 6.80 21.12 21.41
C ASN A 126 7.57 20.51 22.58
N ALA A 127 8.87 20.44 22.44
CA ALA A 127 9.75 19.86 23.41
C ALA A 127 10.88 20.83 23.78
N LEU A 128 11.25 20.84 25.05
CA LEU A 128 12.43 21.55 25.50
C LEU A 128 13.67 20.72 25.16
N GLN A 129 14.52 21.25 24.29
CA GLN A 129 15.83 20.69 23.99
C GLN A 129 16.93 21.57 24.55
N SER A 130 17.64 21.06 25.55
CA SER A 130 18.63 21.84 26.30
C SER A 130 17.99 23.11 26.90
N GLU A 131 18.28 24.28 26.39
CA GLU A 131 17.76 25.56 26.89
C GLU A 131 16.69 26.18 25.95
N ASN A 132 16.42 25.56 24.79
CA ASN A 132 15.52 26.11 23.78
C ASN A 132 14.31 25.21 23.52
N TRP A 133 13.16 25.84 23.30
CA TRP A 133 11.96 25.16 22.85
C TRP A 133 12.08 24.81 21.36
N GLU A 134 11.98 23.52 21.03
CA GLU A 134 11.84 23.07 19.64
C GLU A 134 10.36 22.98 19.29
N SER A 135 9.95 23.72 18.25
CA SER A 135 8.60 23.60 17.70
C SER A 135 8.45 22.26 16.99
N ARG A 136 7.45 21.48 17.42
CA ARG A 136 7.14 20.17 16.84
C ARG A 136 5.65 20.00 16.67
N ALA A 137 5.24 19.49 15.51
CA ALA A 137 3.86 19.17 15.22
C ALA A 137 3.76 17.80 14.55
N GLN A 138 2.75 17.04 14.92
CA GLN A 138 2.49 15.72 14.35
C GLN A 138 1.09 15.67 13.76
N ILE A 139 0.98 15.02 12.62
CA ILE A 139 -0.28 14.62 12.02
C ILE A 139 -0.15 13.16 11.53
N SER A 140 -1.18 12.36 11.74
CA SER A 140 -1.25 11.01 11.20
C SER A 140 -2.29 10.95 10.08
N VAL A 141 -1.96 10.20 9.05
CA VAL A 141 -2.80 10.00 7.88
C VAL A 141 -3.02 8.52 7.67
N THR A 142 -4.29 8.10 7.58
CA THR A 142 -4.63 6.74 7.19
C THR A 142 -4.82 6.69 5.68
N MET A 143 -4.05 5.84 5.02
CA MET A 143 -4.10 5.61 3.58
C MET A 143 -4.58 4.20 3.30
N MET A 144 -5.24 4.02 2.16
CA MET A 144 -5.69 2.72 1.67
C MET A 144 -5.13 2.49 0.27
N TYR A 145 -4.69 1.28 0.05
CA TYR A 145 -4.21 0.82 -1.25
C TYR A 145 -4.64 -0.61 -1.53
N LYS A 146 -4.58 -1.00 -2.80
CA LYS A 146 -4.87 -2.35 -3.24
C LYS A 146 -3.61 -3.19 -3.18
N GLU A 147 -3.69 -4.34 -2.55
CA GLU A 147 -2.67 -5.37 -2.57
C GLU A 147 -3.16 -6.56 -3.39
N VAL A 148 -2.31 -7.04 -4.27
CA VAL A 148 -2.62 -8.17 -5.15
C VAL A 148 -1.53 -9.22 -4.98
N SER A 149 -1.95 -10.43 -4.67
CA SER A 149 -1.08 -11.60 -4.66
C SER A 149 -1.61 -12.67 -5.63
N TYR A 150 -0.71 -13.48 -6.15
CA TYR A 150 -1.03 -14.52 -7.11
C TYR A 150 -0.57 -15.88 -6.61
N GLU A 151 -1.39 -16.88 -6.87
CA GLU A 151 -1.06 -18.27 -6.67
C GLU A 151 -1.50 -19.05 -7.91
N ASP A 152 -0.54 -19.77 -8.51
CA ASP A 152 -0.79 -20.58 -9.68
C ASP A 152 -0.92 -22.04 -9.24
N THR A 153 -2.03 -22.68 -9.60
CA THR A 153 -2.31 -24.08 -9.29
C THR A 153 -2.53 -24.88 -10.57
N ASN A 154 -2.16 -26.17 -10.53
CA ASN A 154 -2.43 -27.07 -11.63
C ASN A 154 -3.92 -27.43 -11.63
N ALA A 155 -4.56 -27.35 -12.79
CA ALA A 155 -5.94 -27.80 -12.96
C ALA A 155 -5.97 -29.15 -13.69
N ILE A 156 -6.72 -30.08 -13.16
CA ILE A 156 -7.07 -31.30 -13.89
C ILE A 156 -8.21 -30.94 -14.83
N TYR A 157 -7.89 -30.70 -16.08
CA TYR A 157 -8.87 -30.26 -17.07
C TYR A 157 -9.62 -31.43 -17.73
N LYS A 158 -8.96 -32.59 -17.88
CA LYS A 158 -9.53 -33.79 -18.43
C LYS A 158 -8.94 -35.02 -17.74
N VAL A 159 -9.77 -35.94 -17.39
CA VAL A 159 -9.38 -37.28 -16.96
C VAL A 159 -9.92 -38.23 -18.00
N PRO A 160 -9.05 -38.85 -18.83
CA PRO A 160 -9.51 -39.88 -19.76
C PRO A 160 -9.98 -41.11 -18.93
N ILE A 161 -11.21 -41.52 -19.12
CA ILE A 161 -11.76 -42.71 -18.48
C ILE A 161 -11.95 -43.74 -19.57
N GLN A 162 -11.25 -44.88 -19.47
CA GLN A 162 -11.47 -46.06 -20.31
C GLN A 162 -12.18 -47.10 -19.49
N ILE A 163 -13.32 -47.56 -19.97
CA ILE A 163 -14.06 -48.69 -19.40
C ILE A 163 -13.72 -49.91 -20.25
N GLN A 164 -13.13 -50.94 -19.62
CA GLN A 164 -12.75 -52.18 -20.27
C GLN A 164 -13.64 -53.31 -19.77
N ASP A 165 -13.95 -54.30 -20.67
CA ASP A 165 -14.62 -55.51 -20.28
C ASP A 165 -13.65 -56.46 -19.52
N GLU A 166 -14.19 -57.59 -19.00
CA GLU A 166 -13.38 -58.58 -18.26
C GLU A 166 -12.30 -59.24 -19.14
N LYS A 167 -12.34 -59.04 -20.45
CA LYS A 167 -11.35 -59.53 -21.42
C LYS A 167 -10.36 -58.47 -21.87
N GLY A 168 -10.46 -57.25 -21.32
CA GLY A 168 -9.58 -56.12 -21.63
C GLY A 168 -9.97 -55.36 -22.89
N ASN A 169 -11.16 -55.56 -23.49
CA ASN A 169 -11.61 -54.76 -24.62
C ASN A 169 -12.19 -53.44 -24.11
N VAL A 170 -11.83 -52.34 -24.74
CA VAL A 170 -12.36 -51.01 -24.42
C VAL A 170 -13.81 -50.92 -24.86
N ILE A 171 -14.71 -50.71 -23.88
CA ILE A 171 -16.16 -50.60 -24.12
C ILE A 171 -16.54 -49.14 -24.39
N VAL A 172 -15.94 -48.20 -23.66
CA VAL A 172 -16.18 -46.78 -23.80
C VAL A 172 -14.87 -46.03 -23.72
N ASP A 173 -14.61 -45.21 -24.72
CA ASP A 173 -13.51 -44.27 -24.76
C ASP A 173 -14.13 -42.86 -24.76
N ASP A 174 -14.51 -42.39 -23.55
CA ASP A 174 -15.18 -41.09 -23.42
C ASP A 174 -14.13 -40.01 -23.22
N VAL A 175 -13.89 -39.25 -24.27
CA VAL A 175 -13.19 -37.99 -24.22
C VAL A 175 -14.23 -36.89 -24.10
N THR A 176 -14.70 -36.63 -22.90
CA THR A 176 -15.58 -35.50 -22.68
C THR A 176 -14.88 -34.19 -23.11
N SER A 177 -15.48 -33.56 -24.10
CA SER A 177 -15.12 -32.27 -24.67
C SER A 177 -15.49 -31.10 -23.75
#